data_6b2ffcb542ce8fa59afeeb7617a1c560
#
_entry.id   6b2ffcb542ce8fa59afeeb7617a1c560
#
_cell.length_a   1.000
_cell.length_b   1.000
_cell.length_c   1.000
_cell.angle_alpha   90.00
_cell.angle_beta   90.00
_cell.angle_gamma   90.00
#
_symmetry.space_group_name_H-M   'P 1'
#
loop_
_entity.id
_entity.type
_entity.pdbx_description
1 polymer ?
#
loop_
_entity_poly.entity_id
_entity_poly.type
_entity_poly.pdbx_seq_one_letter_code
_entity_poly.pdbx_strand_id
1 'polypeptide(L)'
;RKGRDGDLKKLLNSLFSSVVIFVSICVIAALIAIFAMLIHESLPALKEIGWGFLSSGEWYPTYNNAEFGMLYMILDSLILVGLTSTVVFSMGLGIALYITEYANRKEQEVVRSVTELISGIPSVVVGLIGVLLIGPLMLKIGAWTPFNLLNAGISLTILTLPYAISLLIESLQSVNRDLREAAWALGSSKIKATAVVLRGAKHEMLYALVLIINRILGETMVVLMVAGGAVMLPKSLFDPIRPLTAAIASEMGEVEL
;
A
#
# COMPACT_ATOMS: atom_id res chain seq x y z
N ARG A 1 -19.07 -10.54 50.50
CA ARG A 1 -17.99 -10.03 49.61
C ARG A 1 -18.13 -10.56 48.15
N LYS A 2 -18.44 -11.85 47.93
CA LYS A 2 -18.53 -12.48 46.60
C LYS A 2 -19.66 -11.93 45.69
N GLY A 3 -20.75 -11.38 46.21
CA GLY A 3 -21.85 -10.77 45.46
C GLY A 3 -21.48 -9.38 44.88
N ARG A 4 -20.80 -8.55 45.70
CA ARG A 4 -20.42 -7.19 45.31
C ARG A 4 -19.37 -7.15 44.18
N ASP A 5 -18.46 -8.14 44.15
CA ASP A 5 -17.45 -8.26 43.07
C ASP A 5 -18.08 -8.70 41.74
N GLY A 6 -19.17 -9.46 41.76
CA GLY A 6 -19.92 -9.86 40.59
C GLY A 6 -20.69 -8.69 39.95
N ASP A 7 -21.29 -7.84 40.78
CA ASP A 7 -22.04 -6.67 40.32
C ASP A 7 -21.12 -5.57 39.80
N LEU A 8 -19.95 -5.40 40.44
CA LEU A 8 -18.91 -4.45 39.95
C LEU A 8 -18.35 -4.86 38.59
N LYS A 9 -18.10 -6.15 38.38
CA LYS A 9 -17.64 -6.65 37.05
C LYS A 9 -18.71 -6.48 35.97
N LYS A 10 -19.99 -6.69 36.30
CA LYS A 10 -21.09 -6.46 35.35
C LYS A 10 -21.22 -4.97 34.97
N LEU A 11 -21.11 -4.07 35.94
CA LEU A 11 -21.12 -2.63 35.72
C LEU A 11 -19.92 -2.19 34.88
N LEU A 12 -18.73 -2.65 35.18
CA LEU A 12 -17.52 -2.35 34.39
C LEU A 12 -17.64 -2.86 32.95
N ASN A 13 -18.14 -4.09 32.75
CA ASN A 13 -18.35 -4.63 31.40
C ASN A 13 -19.44 -3.85 30.65
N SER A 14 -20.52 -3.42 31.30
CA SER A 14 -21.56 -2.61 30.69
C SER A 14 -21.04 -1.23 30.30
N LEU A 15 -20.28 -0.57 31.17
CA LEU A 15 -19.63 0.71 30.87
C LEU A 15 -18.65 0.59 29.72
N PHE A 16 -17.79 -0.42 29.73
CA PHE A 16 -16.83 -0.69 28.65
C PHE A 16 -17.54 -0.92 27.32
N SER A 17 -18.59 -1.76 27.31
CA SER A 17 -19.41 -2.00 26.12
C SER A 17 -20.05 -0.71 25.58
N SER A 18 -20.60 0.13 26.47
CA SER A 18 -21.20 1.41 26.09
C SER A 18 -20.18 2.37 25.49
N VAL A 19 -18.97 2.46 26.07
CA VAL A 19 -17.89 3.28 25.53
C VAL A 19 -17.46 2.78 24.15
N VAL A 20 -17.28 1.47 23.97
CA VAL A 20 -16.90 0.87 22.67
C VAL A 20 -17.97 1.17 21.61
N ILE A 21 -19.27 0.99 21.94
CA ILE A 21 -20.38 1.30 21.04
C ILE A 21 -20.37 2.78 20.67
N PHE A 22 -20.23 3.67 21.66
CA PHE A 22 -20.19 5.12 21.42
C PHE A 22 -19.05 5.52 20.50
N VAL A 23 -17.81 5.04 20.77
CA VAL A 23 -16.64 5.30 19.91
C VAL A 23 -16.87 4.77 18.50
N SER A 24 -17.43 3.56 18.37
CA SER A 24 -17.74 2.98 17.05
C SER A 24 -18.74 3.84 16.26
N ILE A 25 -19.77 4.33 16.92
CA ILE A 25 -20.76 5.24 16.28
C ILE A 25 -20.08 6.55 15.86
N CYS A 26 -19.24 7.14 16.71
CA CYS A 26 -18.50 8.35 16.37
C CYS A 26 -17.58 8.16 15.15
N VAL A 27 -16.87 7.02 15.06
CA VAL A 27 -16.01 6.72 13.90
C VAL A 27 -16.82 6.57 12.62
N ILE A 28 -17.96 5.86 12.68
CA ILE A 28 -18.85 5.69 11.52
C ILE A 28 -19.44 7.04 11.10
N ALA A 29 -19.89 7.85 12.06
CA ALA A 29 -20.44 9.18 11.78
C ALA A 29 -19.39 10.11 11.15
N ALA A 30 -18.16 10.09 11.66
CA ALA A 30 -17.06 10.86 11.07
C ALA A 30 -16.74 10.40 9.63
N LEU A 31 -16.74 9.10 9.38
CA LEU A 31 -16.53 8.55 8.04
C LEU A 31 -17.63 9.00 7.06
N ILE A 32 -18.90 8.91 7.48
CA ILE A 32 -20.05 9.38 6.68
C ILE A 32 -19.94 10.89 6.42
N ALA A 33 -19.56 11.67 7.42
CA ALA A 33 -19.40 13.13 7.28
C ALA A 33 -18.31 13.49 6.27
N ILE A 34 -17.15 12.77 6.30
CA ILE A 34 -16.06 12.97 5.33
C ILE A 34 -16.56 12.65 3.91
N PHE A 35 -17.22 11.52 3.69
CA PHE A 35 -17.76 11.18 2.37
C PHE A 35 -18.82 12.18 1.90
N ALA A 36 -19.73 12.62 2.79
CA ALA A 36 -20.74 13.61 2.44
C ALA A 36 -20.10 14.94 2.04
N MET A 37 -19.07 15.39 2.77
CA MET A 37 -18.30 16.58 2.44
C MET A 37 -17.61 16.44 1.08
N LEU A 38 -16.89 15.35 0.85
CA LEU A 38 -16.19 15.12 -0.43
C LEU A 38 -17.16 15.11 -1.62
N ILE A 39 -18.31 14.46 -1.48
CA ILE A 39 -19.34 14.45 -2.52
C ILE A 39 -19.89 15.87 -2.74
N HIS A 40 -20.20 16.59 -1.67
CA HIS A 40 -20.75 17.96 -1.77
C HIS A 40 -19.78 18.90 -2.50
N GLU A 41 -18.49 18.89 -2.14
CA GLU A 41 -17.46 19.75 -2.75
C GLU A 41 -17.11 19.33 -4.18
N SER A 42 -17.21 18.04 -4.53
CA SER A 42 -16.89 17.57 -5.90
C SER A 42 -18.06 17.76 -6.90
N LEU A 43 -19.32 17.91 -6.42
CA LEU A 43 -20.48 18.04 -7.29
C LEU A 43 -20.43 19.25 -8.24
N PRO A 44 -20.00 20.47 -7.84
CA PRO A 44 -19.85 21.61 -8.76
C PRO A 44 -18.87 21.31 -9.89
N ALA A 45 -17.68 20.80 -9.56
CA ALA A 45 -16.67 20.46 -10.56
C ALA A 45 -17.17 19.41 -11.57
N LEU A 46 -17.89 18.38 -11.09
CA LEU A 46 -18.49 17.36 -11.97
C LEU A 46 -19.57 17.94 -12.88
N LYS A 47 -20.32 18.96 -12.44
CA LYS A 47 -21.36 19.61 -13.25
C LYS A 47 -20.80 20.55 -14.31
N GLU A 48 -19.73 21.27 -13.98
CA GLU A 48 -19.11 22.24 -14.88
C GLU A 48 -18.20 21.58 -15.93
N ILE A 49 -17.38 20.62 -15.51
CA ILE A 49 -16.38 19.98 -16.37
C ILE A 49 -16.94 18.70 -17.02
N GLY A 50 -17.88 18.02 -16.35
CA GLY A 50 -18.51 16.80 -16.83
C GLY A 50 -17.53 15.63 -16.96
N TRP A 51 -17.78 14.76 -17.96
CA TRP A 51 -16.95 13.59 -18.22
C TRP A 51 -15.54 13.92 -18.74
N GLY A 52 -15.32 15.16 -19.22
CA GLY A 52 -14.01 15.66 -19.61
C GLY A 52 -12.97 15.55 -18.50
N PHE A 53 -13.39 15.73 -17.24
CA PHE A 53 -12.56 15.58 -16.05
C PHE A 53 -11.84 14.22 -15.93
N LEU A 54 -12.50 13.14 -16.32
CA LEU A 54 -11.94 11.78 -16.26
C LEU A 54 -11.28 11.34 -17.58
N SER A 55 -11.61 11.96 -18.69
CA SER A 55 -11.16 11.53 -20.04
C SER A 55 -10.06 12.39 -20.65
N SER A 56 -9.89 13.65 -20.19
CA SER A 56 -8.79 14.50 -20.64
C SER A 56 -7.52 14.22 -19.83
N GLY A 57 -6.36 14.31 -20.52
CA GLY A 57 -5.04 14.21 -19.87
C GLY A 57 -4.40 15.57 -19.57
N GLU A 58 -5.06 16.67 -19.92
CA GLU A 58 -4.49 18.00 -19.79
C GLU A 58 -4.89 18.64 -18.46
N TRP A 59 -3.91 19.03 -17.65
CA TRP A 59 -4.07 19.63 -16.34
C TRP A 59 -3.35 20.98 -16.29
N TYR A 60 -4.10 22.07 -16.53
CA TYR A 60 -3.59 23.44 -16.53
C TYR A 60 -4.54 24.38 -15.76
N PRO A 61 -4.62 24.27 -14.42
CA PRO A 61 -5.59 25.04 -13.61
C PRO A 61 -5.33 26.54 -13.60
N THR A 62 -4.11 26.99 -13.89
CA THR A 62 -3.67 28.39 -13.79
C THR A 62 -3.67 29.16 -15.09
N TYR A 63 -4.03 28.53 -16.22
CA TYR A 63 -4.09 29.20 -17.52
C TYR A 63 -5.44 29.92 -17.73
N ASN A 64 -5.45 30.93 -18.63
CA ASN A 64 -6.68 31.66 -19.01
C ASN A 64 -7.80 30.74 -19.54
N ASN A 65 -7.46 29.61 -20.12
CA ASN A 65 -8.37 28.49 -20.41
C ASN A 65 -7.94 27.33 -19.48
N ALA A 66 -8.54 27.27 -18.31
CA ALA A 66 -8.24 26.22 -17.34
C ALA A 66 -8.73 24.86 -17.85
N GLU A 67 -7.83 23.87 -17.86
CA GLU A 67 -8.14 22.49 -18.23
C GLU A 67 -7.90 21.57 -17.02
N PHE A 68 -8.88 20.71 -16.75
CA PHE A 68 -8.91 19.87 -15.57
C PHE A 68 -9.07 18.39 -15.97
N GLY A 69 -8.05 17.80 -16.57
CA GLY A 69 -8.05 16.40 -16.99
C GLY A 69 -7.23 15.51 -16.08
N MET A 70 -7.84 14.51 -15.44
CA MET A 70 -7.16 13.62 -14.48
C MET A 70 -6.69 12.29 -15.10
N LEU A 71 -6.93 12.04 -16.38
CA LEU A 71 -6.68 10.74 -16.99
C LEU A 71 -5.24 10.26 -16.80
N TYR A 72 -4.26 11.13 -17.04
CA TYR A 72 -2.85 10.75 -16.91
C TYR A 72 -2.47 10.47 -15.45
N MET A 73 -2.99 11.23 -14.51
CA MET A 73 -2.74 10.99 -13.07
C MET A 73 -3.33 9.64 -12.59
N ILE A 74 -4.50 9.26 -13.14
CA ILE A 74 -5.11 7.95 -12.87
C ILE A 74 -4.25 6.84 -13.47
N LEU A 75 -3.83 6.97 -14.74
CA LEU A 75 -2.97 5.98 -15.40
C LEU A 75 -1.61 5.86 -14.73
N ASP A 76 -1.00 6.98 -14.35
CA ASP A 76 0.26 7.01 -13.59
C ASP A 76 0.15 6.25 -12.26
N SER A 77 -0.95 6.46 -11.53
CA SER A 77 -1.24 5.72 -10.30
C SER A 77 -1.36 4.22 -10.56
N LEU A 78 -2.10 3.82 -11.59
CA LEU A 78 -2.30 2.40 -11.93
C LEU A 78 -1.00 1.74 -12.41
N ILE A 79 -0.20 2.43 -13.23
CA ILE A 79 1.10 1.93 -13.70
C ILE A 79 2.06 1.75 -12.53
N LEU A 80 2.20 2.76 -11.67
CA LEU A 80 3.07 2.71 -10.51
C LEU A 80 2.66 1.58 -9.56
N VAL A 81 1.37 1.47 -9.25
CA VAL A 81 0.83 0.43 -8.36
C VAL A 81 1.01 -0.95 -8.99
N GLY A 82 0.68 -1.11 -10.27
CA GLY A 82 0.82 -2.39 -10.97
C GLY A 82 2.28 -2.88 -11.00
N LEU A 83 3.20 -1.99 -11.34
CA LEU A 83 4.64 -2.28 -11.36
C LEU A 83 5.15 -2.63 -9.95
N THR A 84 4.89 -1.77 -8.98
CA THR A 84 5.40 -1.94 -7.61
C THR A 84 4.79 -3.16 -6.94
N SER A 85 3.48 -3.38 -7.04
CA SER A 85 2.82 -4.53 -6.41
C SER A 85 3.31 -5.85 -6.98
N THR A 86 3.58 -5.92 -8.28
CA THR A 86 4.15 -7.11 -8.93
C THR A 86 5.52 -7.44 -8.36
N VAL A 87 6.41 -6.45 -8.23
CA VAL A 87 7.74 -6.63 -7.66
C VAL A 87 7.66 -7.02 -6.19
N VAL A 88 6.89 -6.28 -5.39
CA VAL A 88 6.74 -6.49 -3.93
C VAL A 88 6.14 -7.86 -3.65
N PHE A 89 5.08 -8.25 -4.37
CA PHE A 89 4.44 -9.53 -4.18
C PHE A 89 5.38 -10.70 -4.56
N SER A 90 6.07 -10.60 -5.69
CA SER A 90 6.98 -11.66 -6.15
C SER A 90 8.17 -11.84 -5.20
N MET A 91 8.82 -10.74 -4.80
CA MET A 91 9.92 -10.78 -3.84
C MET A 91 9.46 -11.22 -2.45
N GLY A 92 8.35 -10.65 -1.98
CA GLY A 92 7.76 -10.99 -0.69
C GLY A 92 7.35 -12.46 -0.59
N LEU A 93 6.75 -13.01 -1.65
CA LEU A 93 6.37 -14.43 -1.72
C LEU A 93 7.60 -15.34 -1.68
N GLY A 94 8.66 -15.00 -2.42
CA GLY A 94 9.91 -15.76 -2.39
C GLY A 94 10.52 -15.81 -0.98
N ILE A 95 10.59 -14.65 -0.31
CA ILE A 95 11.10 -14.56 1.06
C ILE A 95 10.18 -15.29 2.05
N ALA A 96 8.86 -15.09 1.95
CA ALA A 96 7.90 -15.75 2.83
C ALA A 96 7.94 -17.28 2.69
N LEU A 97 8.05 -17.82 1.47
CA LEU A 97 8.22 -19.24 1.23
C LEU A 97 9.52 -19.77 1.82
N TYR A 98 10.63 -19.04 1.63
CA TYR A 98 11.89 -19.43 2.24
C TYR A 98 11.77 -19.52 3.77
N ILE A 99 11.21 -18.50 4.39
CA ILE A 99 11.06 -18.41 5.85
C ILE A 99 10.12 -19.49 6.40
N THR A 100 9.02 -19.78 5.73
CA THR A 100 8.01 -20.74 6.24
C THR A 100 8.40 -22.20 6.01
N GLU A 101 9.08 -22.49 4.89
CA GLU A 101 9.30 -23.87 4.48
C GLU A 101 10.77 -24.32 4.60
N TYR A 102 11.74 -23.40 4.57
CA TYR A 102 13.18 -23.74 4.44
C TYR A 102 14.05 -23.21 5.59
N ALA A 103 13.73 -22.05 6.14
CA ALA A 103 14.58 -21.34 7.09
C ALA A 103 14.63 -22.03 8.47
N ASN A 104 15.78 -21.99 9.10
CA ASN A 104 15.95 -22.38 10.49
C ASN A 104 15.48 -21.28 11.45
N ARG A 105 15.36 -21.58 12.74
CA ARG A 105 14.84 -20.65 13.77
C ARG A 105 15.61 -19.33 13.83
N LYS A 106 16.92 -19.36 13.67
CA LYS A 106 17.75 -18.16 13.72
C LYS A 106 17.50 -17.25 12.51
N GLU A 107 17.37 -17.84 11.32
CA GLU A 107 17.05 -17.09 10.10
C GLU A 107 15.66 -16.46 10.17
N GLN A 108 14.68 -17.18 10.71
CA GLN A 108 13.33 -16.63 10.94
C GLN A 108 13.36 -15.43 11.89
N GLU A 109 14.09 -15.52 13.00
CA GLU A 109 14.26 -14.43 13.97
C GLU A 109 14.96 -13.20 13.34
N VAL A 110 16.01 -13.41 12.55
CA VAL A 110 16.71 -12.32 11.84
C VAL A 110 15.78 -11.61 10.86
N VAL A 111 15.09 -12.36 9.99
CA VAL A 111 14.19 -11.75 9.01
C VAL A 111 13.05 -11.01 9.71
N ARG A 112 12.48 -11.58 10.76
CA ARG A 112 11.44 -10.92 11.56
C ARG A 112 11.96 -9.60 12.15
N SER A 113 13.12 -9.60 12.80
CA SER A 113 13.70 -8.40 13.40
C SER A 113 13.98 -7.32 12.34
N VAL A 114 14.53 -7.70 11.19
CA VAL A 114 14.79 -6.77 10.07
C VAL A 114 13.47 -6.19 9.53
N THR A 115 12.45 -7.04 9.36
CA THR A 115 11.13 -6.62 8.88
C THR A 115 10.47 -5.64 9.84
N GLU A 116 10.53 -5.91 11.16
CA GLU A 116 10.01 -5.04 12.20
C GLU A 116 10.74 -3.68 12.24
N LEU A 117 12.07 -3.68 12.14
CA LEU A 117 12.89 -2.46 12.11
C LEU A 117 12.55 -1.58 10.89
N ILE A 118 12.49 -2.15 9.69
CA ILE A 118 12.19 -1.40 8.46
C ILE A 118 10.75 -0.89 8.48
N SER A 119 9.80 -1.68 8.99
CA SER A 119 8.39 -1.26 9.12
C SER A 119 8.20 -0.07 10.06
N GLY A 120 9.12 0.17 10.98
CA GLY A 120 9.12 1.32 11.88
C GLY A 120 9.66 2.61 11.25
N ILE A 121 10.23 2.56 10.05
CA ILE A 121 10.78 3.75 9.38
C ILE A 121 9.64 4.63 8.84
N PRO A 122 9.61 5.94 9.18
CA PRO A 122 8.63 6.86 8.60
C PRO A 122 8.76 6.93 7.07
N SER A 123 7.63 6.98 6.35
CA SER A 123 7.63 7.01 4.87
C SER A 123 8.42 8.20 4.29
N VAL A 124 8.40 9.34 4.97
CA VAL A 124 9.19 10.54 4.59
C VAL A 124 10.69 10.24 4.55
N VAL A 125 11.20 9.42 5.48
CA VAL A 125 12.62 9.02 5.49
C VAL A 125 12.94 8.16 4.27
N VAL A 126 12.05 7.24 3.90
CA VAL A 126 12.21 6.44 2.67
C VAL A 126 12.16 7.33 1.43
N GLY A 127 11.27 8.31 1.39
CA GLY A 127 11.24 9.33 0.34
C GLY A 127 12.56 10.11 0.26
N LEU A 128 13.13 10.51 1.39
CA LEU A 128 14.42 11.19 1.45
C LEU A 128 15.57 10.30 0.94
N ILE A 129 15.57 9.01 1.28
CA ILE A 129 16.51 8.03 0.70
C ILE A 129 16.34 7.97 -0.83
N GLY A 130 15.10 7.98 -1.31
CA GLY A 130 14.78 8.04 -2.74
C GLY A 130 15.37 9.28 -3.43
N VAL A 131 15.30 10.44 -2.78
CA VAL A 131 15.88 11.69 -3.29
C VAL A 131 17.40 11.67 -3.25
N LEU A 132 18.00 11.33 -2.10
CA LEU A 132 19.42 11.52 -1.85
C LEU A 132 20.31 10.37 -2.35
N LEU A 133 19.81 9.14 -2.35
CA LEU A 133 20.59 7.96 -2.73
C LEU A 133 20.14 7.39 -4.07
N ILE A 134 18.83 7.14 -4.25
CA ILE A 134 18.31 6.50 -5.47
C ILE A 134 18.33 7.49 -6.64
N GLY A 135 17.93 8.76 -6.42
CA GLY A 135 17.90 9.79 -7.46
C GLY A 135 19.25 9.96 -8.19
N PRO A 136 20.38 10.17 -7.49
CA PRO A 136 21.69 10.21 -8.12
C PRO A 136 22.08 8.92 -8.87
N LEU A 137 21.61 7.76 -8.42
CA LEU A 137 21.80 6.50 -9.13
C LEU A 137 21.03 6.46 -10.44
N MET A 138 19.79 7.02 -10.46
CA MET A 138 19.01 7.11 -11.71
C MET A 138 19.76 7.89 -12.79
N LEU A 139 20.35 9.02 -12.44
CA LEU A 139 21.17 9.82 -13.38
C LEU A 139 22.39 9.04 -13.91
N LYS A 140 23.05 8.25 -13.04
CA LYS A 140 24.21 7.43 -13.44
C LYS A 140 23.85 6.31 -14.44
N ILE A 141 22.64 5.77 -14.35
CA ILE A 141 22.16 4.71 -15.26
C ILE A 141 21.49 5.26 -16.53
N GLY A 142 21.55 6.58 -16.75
CA GLY A 142 21.09 7.21 -17.99
C GLY A 142 19.69 7.81 -17.92
N ALA A 143 19.08 7.93 -16.75
CA ALA A 143 17.84 8.69 -16.60
C ALA A 143 18.12 10.19 -16.79
N TRP A 144 17.22 10.89 -17.47
CA TRP A 144 17.34 12.34 -17.70
C TRP A 144 16.90 13.17 -16.49
N THR A 145 16.18 12.56 -15.54
CA THR A 145 15.78 13.17 -14.27
C THR A 145 15.98 12.18 -13.10
N PRO A 146 16.37 12.65 -11.91
CA PRO A 146 16.47 11.79 -10.73
C PRO A 146 15.11 11.33 -10.21
N PHE A 147 14.04 12.06 -10.55
CA PHE A 147 12.68 11.83 -10.08
C PHE A 147 11.84 11.23 -11.21
N ASN A 148 11.54 9.96 -11.11
CA ASN A 148 10.90 9.21 -12.17
C ASN A 148 10.14 7.97 -11.63
N LEU A 149 9.42 7.30 -12.52
CA LEU A 149 8.64 6.10 -12.22
C LEU A 149 9.48 4.99 -11.56
N LEU A 150 10.72 4.77 -12.03
CA LEU A 150 11.58 3.73 -11.48
C LEU A 150 12.04 4.05 -10.05
N ASN A 151 12.44 5.30 -9.78
CA ASN A 151 12.79 5.74 -8.42
C ASN A 151 11.60 5.59 -7.48
N ALA A 152 10.40 6.02 -7.90
CA ALA A 152 9.17 5.85 -7.13
C ALA A 152 8.88 4.38 -6.85
N GLY A 153 8.98 3.50 -7.86
CA GLY A 153 8.76 2.07 -7.71
C GLY A 153 9.75 1.39 -6.75
N ILE A 154 11.04 1.73 -6.83
CA ILE A 154 12.07 1.20 -5.91
C ILE A 154 11.83 1.69 -4.49
N SER A 155 11.59 2.98 -4.30
CA SER A 155 11.35 3.58 -2.98
C SER A 155 10.10 2.97 -2.31
N LEU A 156 9.01 2.81 -3.07
CA LEU A 156 7.81 2.14 -2.60
C LEU A 156 8.04 0.66 -2.30
N THR A 157 8.86 -0.02 -3.10
CA THR A 157 9.22 -1.42 -2.85
C THR A 157 9.94 -1.55 -1.50
N ILE A 158 10.92 -0.70 -1.23
CA ILE A 158 11.65 -0.70 0.06
C ILE A 158 10.67 -0.50 1.23
N LEU A 159 9.74 0.43 1.10
CA LEU A 159 8.76 0.73 2.15
C LEU A 159 7.75 -0.42 2.36
N THR A 160 7.28 -1.04 1.29
CA THR A 160 6.13 -1.96 1.34
C THR A 160 6.55 -3.42 1.48
N LEU A 161 7.76 -3.78 1.07
CA LEU A 161 8.25 -5.16 1.10
C LEU A 161 8.18 -5.80 2.50
N PRO A 162 8.58 -5.16 3.62
CA PRO A 162 8.47 -5.74 4.94
C PRO A 162 7.03 -6.10 5.31
N TYR A 163 6.08 -5.21 5.01
CA TYR A 163 4.66 -5.44 5.22
C TYR A 163 4.15 -6.63 4.40
N ALA A 164 4.54 -6.71 3.13
CA ALA A 164 4.18 -7.81 2.25
C ALA A 164 4.72 -9.16 2.74
N ILE A 165 5.99 -9.19 3.21
CA ILE A 165 6.60 -10.40 3.78
C ILE A 165 5.77 -10.91 4.95
N SER A 166 5.39 -10.03 5.88
CA SER A 166 4.59 -10.41 7.07
C SER A 166 3.23 -10.99 6.69
N LEU A 167 2.51 -10.34 5.78
CA LEU A 167 1.21 -10.82 5.29
C LEU A 167 1.32 -12.17 4.56
N LEU A 168 2.35 -12.35 3.75
CA LEU A 168 2.55 -13.58 2.99
C LEU A 168 3.01 -14.74 3.88
N ILE A 169 3.81 -14.47 4.92
CA ILE A 169 4.13 -15.49 5.95
C ILE A 169 2.84 -15.94 6.66
N GLU A 170 2.00 -15.00 7.08
CA GLU A 170 0.71 -15.30 7.72
C GLU A 170 -0.19 -16.12 6.79
N SER A 171 -0.29 -15.73 5.51
CA SER A 171 -1.04 -16.45 4.49
C SER A 171 -0.58 -17.90 4.30
N LEU A 172 0.74 -18.14 4.29
CA LEU A 172 1.30 -19.48 4.16
C LEU A 172 1.14 -20.31 5.44
N GLN A 173 1.18 -19.66 6.61
CA GLN A 173 0.99 -20.32 7.91
C GLN A 173 -0.47 -20.67 8.21
N SER A 174 -1.44 -20.03 7.55
CA SER A 174 -2.87 -20.34 7.69
C SER A 174 -3.23 -21.74 7.18
N VAL A 175 -2.40 -22.32 6.31
CA VAL A 175 -2.61 -23.66 5.77
C VAL A 175 -2.45 -24.72 6.87
N ASN A 176 -3.47 -25.59 7.01
CA ASN A 176 -3.47 -26.65 7.99
C ASN A 176 -2.21 -27.54 7.86
N ARG A 177 -1.58 -27.83 9.01
CA ARG A 177 -0.41 -28.70 9.10
C ARG A 177 -0.66 -30.09 8.55
N ASP A 178 -1.89 -30.61 8.69
CA ASP A 178 -2.29 -31.92 8.18
C ASP A 178 -2.06 -32.08 6.68
N LEU A 179 -2.22 -31.01 5.89
CA LEU A 179 -1.94 -31.01 4.45
C LEU A 179 -0.47 -31.23 4.14
N ARG A 180 0.43 -30.64 4.96
CA ARG A 180 1.87 -30.86 4.83
C ARG A 180 2.26 -32.28 5.22
N GLU A 181 1.73 -32.76 6.32
CA GLU A 181 1.99 -34.11 6.84
C GLU A 181 1.47 -35.18 5.87
N ALA A 182 0.29 -34.99 5.31
CA ALA A 182 -0.27 -35.87 4.29
C ALA A 182 0.61 -35.93 3.02
N ALA A 183 1.13 -34.78 2.57
CA ALA A 183 2.03 -34.74 1.42
C ALA A 183 3.34 -35.53 1.68
N TRP A 184 3.88 -35.41 2.90
CA TRP A 184 5.08 -36.16 3.29
C TRP A 184 4.81 -37.65 3.47
N ALA A 185 3.66 -38.03 4.05
CA ALA A 185 3.24 -39.42 4.20
C ALA A 185 3.10 -40.15 2.84
N LEU A 186 2.75 -39.39 1.78
CA LEU A 186 2.71 -39.89 0.40
C LEU A 186 4.08 -39.89 -0.30
N GLY A 187 5.18 -39.67 0.42
CA GLY A 187 6.53 -39.66 -0.13
C GLY A 187 6.87 -38.43 -1.01
N SER A 188 6.11 -37.33 -0.87
CA SER A 188 6.40 -36.13 -1.65
C SER A 188 7.73 -35.50 -1.27
N SER A 189 8.49 -35.02 -2.27
CA SER A 189 9.67 -34.17 -2.03
C SER A 189 9.25 -32.83 -1.41
N LYS A 190 10.21 -32.17 -0.75
CA LYS A 190 9.98 -30.88 -0.09
C LYS A 190 9.34 -29.84 -1.04
N ILE A 191 9.83 -29.77 -2.30
CA ILE A 191 9.29 -28.86 -3.32
C ILE A 191 7.81 -29.17 -3.64
N LYS A 192 7.45 -30.47 -3.74
CA LYS A 192 6.07 -30.87 -3.99
C LYS A 192 5.15 -30.54 -2.81
N ALA A 193 5.62 -30.75 -1.57
CA ALA A 193 4.90 -30.36 -0.37
C ALA A 193 4.70 -28.84 -0.29
N THR A 194 5.72 -28.03 -0.61
CA THR A 194 5.61 -26.57 -0.74
C THR A 194 4.57 -26.16 -1.78
N ALA A 195 4.50 -26.85 -2.92
CA ALA A 195 3.47 -26.58 -3.94
C ALA A 195 2.04 -26.87 -3.44
N VAL A 196 1.86 -27.86 -2.57
CA VAL A 196 0.57 -28.13 -1.90
C VAL A 196 0.19 -26.98 -0.98
N VAL A 197 1.15 -26.48 -0.19
CA VAL A 197 0.93 -25.31 0.69
C VAL A 197 0.54 -24.08 -0.12
N LEU A 198 1.25 -23.77 -1.21
CA LEU A 198 0.92 -22.65 -2.09
C LEU A 198 -0.51 -22.74 -2.65
N ARG A 199 -0.94 -23.93 -3.07
CA ARG A 199 -2.31 -24.14 -3.57
C ARG A 199 -3.34 -23.98 -2.46
N GLY A 200 -3.02 -24.44 -1.24
CA GLY A 200 -3.86 -24.27 -0.05
C GLY A 200 -4.02 -22.80 0.34
N ALA A 201 -2.94 -22.03 0.26
CA ALA A 201 -2.90 -20.62 0.66
C ALA A 201 -3.40 -19.63 -0.41
N LYS A 202 -3.85 -20.09 -1.57
CA LYS A 202 -4.14 -19.20 -2.74
C LYS A 202 -5.10 -18.05 -2.43
N HIS A 203 -6.13 -18.30 -1.62
CA HIS A 203 -7.12 -17.28 -1.28
C HIS A 203 -6.53 -16.25 -0.30
N GLU A 204 -5.79 -16.71 0.70
CA GLU A 204 -5.10 -15.84 1.67
C GLU A 204 -4.02 -15.00 0.99
N MET A 205 -3.28 -15.57 0.05
CA MET A 205 -2.32 -14.82 -0.78
C MET A 205 -3.00 -13.77 -1.66
N LEU A 206 -4.21 -14.06 -2.17
CA LEU A 206 -4.98 -13.06 -2.93
C LEU A 206 -5.43 -11.90 -2.02
N TYR A 207 -5.87 -12.19 -0.79
CA TYR A 207 -6.16 -11.15 0.20
C TYR A 207 -4.91 -10.34 0.54
N ALA A 208 -3.76 -11.00 0.73
CA ALA A 208 -2.49 -10.32 0.95
C ALA A 208 -2.14 -9.38 -0.23
N LEU A 209 -2.32 -9.83 -1.48
CA LEU A 209 -2.09 -9.00 -2.67
C LEU A 209 -2.99 -7.76 -2.68
N VAL A 210 -4.28 -7.90 -2.37
CA VAL A 210 -5.22 -6.75 -2.30
C VAL A 210 -4.77 -5.76 -1.22
N LEU A 211 -4.32 -6.24 -0.06
CA LEU A 211 -3.81 -5.38 1.02
C LEU A 211 -2.50 -4.68 0.64
N ILE A 212 -1.61 -5.35 -0.09
CA ILE A 212 -0.38 -4.77 -0.63
C ILE A 212 -0.71 -3.66 -1.63
N ILE A 213 -1.61 -3.92 -2.57
CA ILE A 213 -2.08 -2.92 -3.55
C ILE A 213 -2.66 -1.70 -2.83
N ASN A 214 -3.53 -1.93 -1.85
CA ASN A 214 -4.15 -0.85 -1.07
C ASN A 214 -3.10 -0.01 -0.32
N ARG A 215 -2.08 -0.66 0.25
CA ARG A 215 -0.97 0.03 0.93
C ARG A 215 -0.16 0.91 -0.02
N ILE A 216 0.11 0.43 -1.25
CA ILE A 216 0.83 1.19 -2.28
C ILE A 216 -0.02 2.34 -2.81
N LEU A 217 -1.30 2.11 -3.09
CA LEU A 217 -2.25 3.13 -3.55
C LEU A 217 -2.38 4.30 -2.58
N GLY A 218 -2.35 4.02 -1.28
CA GLY A 218 -2.48 5.04 -0.23
C GLY A 218 -1.19 5.82 0.07
N GLU A 219 -0.05 5.45 -0.56
CA GLU A 219 1.21 6.10 -0.25
C GLU A 219 1.33 7.44 -0.97
N THR A 220 1.46 8.51 -0.19
CA THR A 220 1.48 9.89 -0.70
C THR A 220 2.88 10.50 -0.60
N MET A 221 3.52 10.40 0.59
CA MET A 221 4.73 11.15 0.88
C MET A 221 5.94 10.70 0.08
N VAL A 222 6.16 9.38 -0.05
CA VAL A 222 7.26 8.86 -0.87
C VAL A 222 7.06 9.28 -2.32
N VAL A 223 5.85 9.08 -2.86
CA VAL A 223 5.54 9.38 -4.26
C VAL A 223 5.70 10.87 -4.56
N LEU A 224 5.20 11.75 -3.68
CA LEU A 224 5.35 13.19 -3.82
C LEU A 224 6.83 13.62 -3.93
N MET A 225 7.71 12.95 -3.19
CA MET A 225 9.14 13.31 -3.16
C MET A 225 9.93 12.82 -4.37
N VAL A 226 9.57 11.66 -4.95
CA VAL A 226 10.46 10.97 -5.92
C VAL A 226 9.84 10.70 -7.29
N ALA A 227 8.55 10.97 -7.50
CA ALA A 227 7.87 10.66 -8.76
C ALA A 227 8.09 11.71 -9.87
N GLY A 228 8.46 12.95 -9.51
CA GLY A 228 8.81 14.01 -10.46
C GLY A 228 7.68 15.00 -10.77
N GLY A 229 6.42 14.67 -10.53
CA GLY A 229 5.28 15.60 -10.58
C GLY A 229 4.84 16.05 -11.97
N ALA A 230 5.32 15.45 -13.06
CA ALA A 230 4.90 15.81 -14.41
C ALA A 230 3.61 15.10 -14.82
N VAL A 231 2.64 15.85 -15.34
CA VAL A 231 1.37 15.32 -15.84
C VAL A 231 1.57 14.84 -17.28
N MET A 232 2.02 13.61 -17.44
CA MET A 232 2.28 12.99 -18.74
C MET A 232 2.23 11.47 -18.63
N LEU A 233 1.77 10.81 -19.68
CA LEU A 233 1.83 9.35 -19.72
C LEU A 233 3.28 8.88 -19.89
N PRO A 234 3.84 8.07 -18.96
CA PRO A 234 5.22 7.62 -19.05
C PRO A 234 5.41 6.65 -20.23
N LYS A 235 6.40 6.90 -21.05
CA LYS A 235 6.83 6.02 -22.16
C LYS A 235 8.01 5.14 -21.75
N SER A 236 8.68 5.52 -20.66
CA SER A 236 9.84 4.85 -20.11
C SER A 236 9.75 4.80 -18.59
N LEU A 237 10.46 3.86 -17.98
CA LEU A 237 10.63 3.82 -16.51
C LEU A 237 11.39 5.04 -15.96
N PHE A 238 12.10 5.77 -16.82
CA PHE A 238 12.85 6.98 -16.48
C PHE A 238 12.04 8.27 -16.63
N ASP A 239 10.79 8.18 -17.07
CA ASP A 239 9.93 9.35 -17.18
C ASP A 239 9.34 9.72 -15.82
N PRO A 240 9.21 11.03 -15.53
CA PRO A 240 8.50 11.50 -14.35
C PRO A 240 7.01 11.20 -14.49
N ILE A 241 6.34 11.01 -13.36
CA ILE A 241 4.92 10.75 -13.29
C ILE A 241 4.29 11.61 -12.19
N ARG A 242 2.97 11.78 -12.28
CA ARG A 242 2.18 12.49 -11.26
C ARG A 242 0.98 11.66 -10.81
N PRO A 243 1.16 10.66 -9.92
CA PRO A 243 0.05 9.88 -9.38
C PRO A 243 -0.96 10.76 -8.61
N LEU A 244 -2.22 10.31 -8.56
CA LEU A 244 -3.33 11.04 -7.94
C LEU A 244 -3.05 11.49 -6.49
N THR A 245 -2.47 10.63 -5.68
CA THR A 245 -2.15 10.95 -4.28
C THR A 245 -1.14 12.08 -4.16
N ALA A 246 -0.14 12.10 -5.02
CA ALA A 246 0.85 13.16 -5.07
C ALA A 246 0.23 14.47 -5.62
N ALA A 247 -0.63 14.39 -6.64
CA ALA A 247 -1.33 15.55 -7.19
C ALA A 247 -2.21 16.21 -6.14
N ILE A 248 -3.05 15.44 -5.44
CA ILE A 248 -3.89 15.95 -4.34
C ILE A 248 -3.04 16.62 -3.27
N ALA A 249 -1.95 15.98 -2.81
CA ALA A 249 -1.12 16.51 -1.73
C ALA A 249 -0.38 17.80 -2.14
N SER A 250 0.04 17.92 -3.41
CA SER A 250 0.73 19.12 -3.89
C SER A 250 -0.21 20.32 -4.08
N GLU A 251 -1.47 20.09 -4.44
CA GLU A 251 -2.41 21.17 -4.79
C GLU A 251 -3.36 21.57 -3.66
N MET A 252 -3.55 20.73 -2.65
CA MET A 252 -4.41 21.06 -1.49
C MET A 252 -4.03 22.36 -0.75
N GLY A 253 -2.79 22.84 -0.90
CA GLY A 253 -2.31 24.07 -0.26
C GLY A 253 -2.32 25.31 -1.17
N GLU A 254 -2.58 25.14 -2.47
CA GLU A 254 -2.44 26.20 -3.48
C GLU A 254 -3.79 26.76 -3.94
N VAL A 255 -4.90 26.11 -3.58
CA VAL A 255 -6.23 26.61 -3.93
C VAL A 255 -6.63 27.70 -2.94
N GLU A 256 -6.37 28.95 -3.30
CA GLU A 256 -7.09 30.09 -2.72
C GLU A 256 -8.54 30.02 -3.24
N LEU A 257 -9.48 29.84 -2.29
CA LEU A 257 -10.94 29.83 -2.55
C LEU A 257 -11.42 31.22 -2.94
#